data_0ee5dbf962fb44f99c355dc0264f44c7
#
_entry.id   0ee5dbf962fb44f99c355dc0264f44c7
#
_cell.length_a   1.000
_cell.length_b   1.000
_cell.length_c   1.000
_cell.angle_alpha   90.00
_cell.angle_beta   90.00
_cell.angle_gamma   90.00
#
_symmetry.space_group_name_H-M   'P 1'
#
loop_
_entity.id
_entity.type
_entity.pdbx_description
1 polymer ?
#
loop_
_entity_poly.entity_id
_entity_poly.type
_entity_poly.pdbx_seq_one_letter_code
_entity_poly.pdbx_strand_id
1 'polypeptide(L)'
;MLPIETLAAPPELARSEPAWRLAAASFLIPGRLQREHGQRRLGTTAKWVAVAGWVLIAASAAGLLLAPVAVLTIALSPAGAPVIALTLGLFAAWWFVLGVHTAIVARRVSVSVKAASVAALVMVTVGALLLSSAPPAAATVTVLAARSAAAGFFTDAATPETWQGRWNIALLGGDADVDRDGQRIDSITVLSVDVDTGASLLISLPRGLQQIPLTDDSPLRSIWRSGVYDCGHACQLGFLYPYGEESWAELYAGEIPPGSSAGVEALRDGLEGLLELPVHGSVVIDYPGLAAVVDALGGVVVDVRERLPIGGDENQVGVAGWIEPGEQRLSGVEAAWFARSRMSTSEADRMERQQVLLTELLTQVNPAELALHTGTIADAVRSDLPTGMLPVLLRAADEVGSHGLEMLSFGDIDLEHPDVAAIRASVGDALGE
;
A
#
# COMPACT_ATOMS: atom_id res chain seq x y z
N MET A 1 -40.96 -13.13 2.37
CA MET A 1 -41.44 -14.24 3.23
C MET A 1 -41.43 -15.52 2.39
N LEU A 2 -40.51 -16.46 2.63
CA LEU A 2 -40.51 -17.75 1.93
C LEU A 2 -41.70 -18.55 2.41
N PRO A 3 -42.51 -19.16 1.53
CA PRO A 3 -43.69 -19.91 1.91
C PRO A 3 -43.32 -21.15 2.74
N ILE A 4 -43.77 -21.18 3.96
CA ILE A 4 -43.51 -22.24 4.96
C ILE A 4 -44.58 -23.35 4.90
N GLU A 5 -45.53 -23.26 3.97
CA GLU A 5 -46.77 -24.04 4.03
C GLU A 5 -46.76 -25.49 3.49
N THR A 6 -45.66 -25.96 2.92
CA THR A 6 -45.62 -27.34 2.34
C THR A 6 -44.44 -28.17 2.84
N LEU A 7 -44.36 -28.41 4.14
CA LEU A 7 -43.49 -29.43 4.68
C LEU A 7 -44.18 -30.82 4.55
N ALA A 8 -43.70 -31.66 3.63
CA ALA A 8 -44.13 -33.07 3.55
C ALA A 8 -43.81 -33.77 4.89
N ALA A 9 -44.65 -34.75 5.28
CA ALA A 9 -44.42 -35.54 6.49
C ALA A 9 -43.01 -36.18 6.43
N PRO A 10 -42.22 -36.12 7.51
CA PRO A 10 -40.86 -36.67 7.49
C PRO A 10 -40.86 -38.18 7.39
N PRO A 11 -39.83 -38.77 6.71
CA PRO A 11 -39.64 -40.23 6.73
C PRO A 11 -39.35 -40.68 8.18
N GLU A 12 -39.79 -41.89 8.51
CA GLU A 12 -39.75 -42.43 9.90
C GLU A 12 -38.39 -42.36 10.59
N LEU A 13 -37.29 -42.44 9.86
CA LEU A 13 -35.90 -42.31 10.36
C LEU A 13 -35.56 -40.90 10.83
N ALA A 14 -36.18 -39.84 10.28
CA ALA A 14 -35.94 -38.47 10.67
C ALA A 14 -36.61 -38.09 12.00
N ARG A 15 -37.61 -38.86 12.44
CA ARG A 15 -38.34 -38.66 13.70
C ARG A 15 -37.54 -39.01 14.95
N SER A 16 -36.45 -39.80 14.83
CA SER A 16 -35.63 -40.26 15.94
C SER A 16 -34.38 -39.40 16.21
N GLU A 17 -33.98 -38.54 15.27
CA GLU A 17 -32.73 -37.75 15.38
C GLU A 17 -32.95 -36.41 16.09
N PRO A 18 -32.00 -35.99 16.96
CA PRO A 18 -32.11 -34.67 17.60
C PRO A 18 -31.82 -33.56 16.59
N ALA A 19 -32.51 -32.42 16.75
CA ALA A 19 -32.48 -31.29 15.81
C ALA A 19 -31.05 -30.77 15.50
N TRP A 20 -30.18 -30.78 16.50
CA TRP A 20 -28.79 -30.35 16.31
C TRP A 20 -27.97 -31.22 15.34
N ARG A 21 -28.21 -32.56 15.31
CA ARG A 21 -27.56 -33.44 14.35
C ARG A 21 -28.04 -33.19 12.92
N LEU A 22 -29.35 -32.97 12.75
CA LEU A 22 -29.94 -32.63 11.45
C LEU A 22 -29.40 -31.28 10.94
N ALA A 23 -29.28 -30.29 11.83
CA ALA A 23 -28.66 -29.01 11.51
C ALA A 23 -27.19 -29.16 11.13
N ALA A 24 -26.38 -29.87 11.95
CA ALA A 24 -24.95 -30.09 11.68
C ALA A 24 -24.71 -30.77 10.34
N ALA A 25 -25.49 -31.87 10.04
CA ALA A 25 -25.39 -32.57 8.76
C ALA A 25 -25.72 -31.64 7.57
N SER A 26 -26.64 -30.70 7.73
CA SER A 26 -27.02 -29.76 6.68
C SER A 26 -26.01 -28.59 6.51
N PHE A 27 -25.21 -28.27 7.54
CA PHE A 27 -24.07 -27.35 7.39
C PHE A 27 -22.93 -28.01 6.62
N LEU A 28 -22.69 -29.32 6.82
CA LEU A 28 -21.69 -30.08 6.05
C LEU A 28 -22.13 -30.28 4.60
N ILE A 29 -23.42 -30.49 4.37
CA ILE A 29 -24.02 -30.69 3.04
C ILE A 29 -25.14 -29.70 2.85
N PRO A 30 -24.83 -28.45 2.39
CA PRO A 30 -25.80 -27.36 2.29
C PRO A 30 -27.03 -27.73 1.48
N GLY A 31 -28.20 -27.42 2.04
CA GLY A 31 -29.48 -27.70 1.41
C GLY A 31 -29.99 -29.15 1.51
N ARG A 32 -29.28 -30.06 2.24
CA ARG A 32 -29.71 -31.46 2.41
C ARG A 32 -31.09 -31.53 3.08
N LEU A 33 -31.23 -30.93 4.24
CA LEU A 33 -32.49 -30.96 5.03
C LEU A 33 -33.68 -30.38 4.25
N GLN A 34 -33.47 -29.32 3.50
CA GLN A 34 -34.48 -28.68 2.66
C GLN A 34 -34.95 -29.63 1.54
N ARG A 35 -34.03 -30.38 0.91
CA ARG A 35 -34.36 -31.35 -0.17
C ARG A 35 -35.16 -32.54 0.34
N GLU A 36 -34.78 -33.05 1.50
CA GLU A 36 -35.44 -34.22 2.13
C GLU A 36 -36.84 -33.88 2.64
N HIS A 37 -37.15 -32.58 2.94
CA HIS A 37 -38.40 -32.13 3.50
C HIS A 37 -39.25 -31.27 2.54
N GLY A 38 -39.18 -31.56 1.25
CA GLY A 38 -40.10 -31.03 0.24
C GLY A 38 -39.66 -29.71 -0.42
N GLN A 39 -38.64 -29.06 0.10
CA GLN A 39 -38.13 -27.79 -0.45
C GLN A 39 -36.96 -28.00 -1.43
N ARG A 40 -37.18 -28.87 -2.44
CA ARG A 40 -36.12 -29.29 -3.37
C ARG A 40 -35.42 -28.15 -4.09
N ARG A 41 -36.19 -27.13 -4.53
CA ARG A 41 -35.62 -25.97 -5.23
C ARG A 41 -34.63 -25.21 -4.33
N LEU A 42 -35.02 -24.84 -3.11
CA LEU A 42 -34.19 -24.15 -2.15
C LEU A 42 -32.94 -24.97 -1.79
N GLY A 43 -33.09 -26.27 -1.52
CA GLY A 43 -31.99 -27.15 -1.18
C GLY A 43 -31.00 -27.37 -2.34
N THR A 44 -31.50 -27.37 -3.59
CA THR A 44 -30.62 -27.47 -4.78
C THR A 44 -29.88 -26.15 -5.02
N THR A 45 -30.55 -25.02 -4.89
CA THR A 45 -29.90 -23.68 -4.97
C THR A 45 -28.85 -23.54 -3.89
N ALA A 46 -29.14 -23.91 -2.65
CA ALA A 46 -28.18 -23.85 -1.54
C ALA A 46 -26.90 -24.68 -1.81
N LYS A 47 -27.06 -25.90 -2.38
CA LYS A 47 -25.91 -26.73 -2.78
C LYS A 47 -25.06 -26.03 -3.84
N TRP A 48 -25.67 -25.48 -4.90
CA TRP A 48 -24.92 -24.88 -5.98
C TRP A 48 -24.26 -23.54 -5.56
N VAL A 49 -24.91 -22.73 -4.73
CA VAL A 49 -24.31 -21.53 -4.15
C VAL A 49 -23.10 -21.88 -3.29
N ALA A 50 -23.20 -22.95 -2.48
CA ALA A 50 -22.06 -23.42 -1.69
C ALA A 50 -20.89 -23.90 -2.57
N VAL A 51 -21.17 -24.69 -3.61
CA VAL A 51 -20.15 -25.15 -4.57
C VAL A 51 -19.50 -23.95 -5.27
N ALA A 52 -20.28 -22.99 -5.76
CA ALA A 52 -19.75 -21.78 -6.38
C ALA A 52 -18.89 -20.98 -5.40
N GLY A 53 -19.32 -20.84 -4.14
CA GLY A 53 -18.52 -20.17 -3.10
C GLY A 53 -17.19 -20.83 -2.84
N TRP A 54 -17.15 -22.16 -2.72
CA TRP A 54 -15.91 -22.92 -2.56
C TRP A 54 -14.99 -22.82 -3.77
N VAL A 55 -15.55 -22.85 -4.99
CA VAL A 55 -14.79 -22.65 -6.23
C VAL A 55 -14.19 -21.25 -6.27
N LEU A 56 -14.94 -20.22 -5.90
CA LEU A 56 -14.43 -18.84 -5.83
C LEU A 56 -13.33 -18.69 -4.78
N ILE A 57 -13.48 -19.27 -3.59
CA ILE A 57 -12.45 -19.26 -2.55
C ILE A 57 -11.17 -19.94 -3.05
N ALA A 58 -11.31 -21.14 -3.65
CA ALA A 58 -10.17 -21.86 -4.20
C ALA A 58 -9.50 -21.09 -5.36
N ALA A 59 -10.28 -20.49 -6.25
CA ALA A 59 -9.76 -19.67 -7.33
C ALA A 59 -9.06 -18.39 -6.82
N SER A 60 -9.62 -17.74 -5.79
CA SER A 60 -8.97 -16.57 -5.16
C SER A 60 -7.67 -16.97 -4.47
N ALA A 61 -7.66 -18.06 -3.73
CA ALA A 61 -6.43 -18.57 -3.09
C ALA A 61 -5.37 -18.97 -4.13
N ALA A 62 -5.76 -19.66 -5.20
CA ALA A 62 -4.86 -19.98 -6.31
C ALA A 62 -4.37 -18.70 -7.01
N GLY A 63 -5.26 -17.73 -7.24
CA GLY A 63 -4.88 -16.42 -7.81
C GLY A 63 -3.86 -15.68 -6.96
N LEU A 64 -4.04 -15.62 -5.63
CA LEU A 64 -3.07 -15.01 -4.72
C LEU A 64 -1.71 -15.71 -4.69
N LEU A 65 -1.69 -17.03 -4.95
CA LEU A 65 -0.44 -17.79 -5.01
C LEU A 65 0.26 -17.70 -6.38
N LEU A 66 -0.51 -17.63 -7.48
CA LEU A 66 0.01 -17.72 -8.85
C LEU A 66 0.16 -16.34 -9.53
N ALA A 67 -0.66 -15.36 -9.14
CA ALA A 67 -0.70 -14.03 -9.73
C ALA A 67 -1.16 -12.98 -8.69
N PRO A 68 -0.40 -12.77 -7.59
CA PRO A 68 -0.81 -11.90 -6.50
C PRO A 68 -1.08 -10.45 -6.96
N VAL A 69 -0.23 -9.93 -7.85
CA VAL A 69 -0.36 -8.57 -8.41
C VAL A 69 -1.70 -8.40 -9.12
N ALA A 70 -2.12 -9.34 -9.98
CA ALA A 70 -3.38 -9.25 -10.70
C ALA A 70 -4.59 -9.27 -9.76
N VAL A 71 -4.57 -10.13 -8.74
CA VAL A 71 -5.66 -10.21 -7.75
C VAL A 71 -5.75 -8.94 -6.92
N LEU A 72 -4.61 -8.42 -6.45
CA LEU A 72 -4.57 -7.17 -5.67
C LEU A 72 -5.02 -5.97 -6.51
N THR A 73 -4.57 -5.88 -7.76
CA THR A 73 -5.02 -4.84 -8.70
C THR A 73 -6.55 -4.82 -8.84
N ILE A 74 -7.16 -6.00 -9.04
CA ILE A 74 -8.64 -6.10 -9.14
C ILE A 74 -9.29 -5.75 -7.79
N ALA A 75 -8.75 -6.26 -6.68
CA ALA A 75 -9.31 -6.06 -5.36
C ALA A 75 -9.27 -4.58 -4.90
N LEU A 76 -8.25 -3.84 -5.30
CA LEU A 76 -8.07 -2.43 -4.93
C LEU A 76 -8.62 -1.44 -5.98
N SER A 77 -8.99 -1.93 -7.17
CA SER A 77 -9.51 -1.07 -8.24
C SER A 77 -10.85 -0.40 -7.88
N PRO A 78 -11.16 0.79 -8.44
CA PRO A 78 -12.42 1.50 -8.23
C PRO A 78 -13.68 0.67 -8.51
N ALA A 79 -13.62 -0.19 -9.53
CA ALA A 79 -14.73 -1.06 -9.92
C ALA A 79 -14.70 -2.43 -9.22
N GLY A 80 -13.52 -3.02 -9.04
CA GLY A 80 -13.36 -4.38 -8.50
C GLY A 80 -13.69 -4.48 -7.02
N ALA A 81 -13.18 -3.57 -6.19
CA ALA A 81 -13.42 -3.60 -4.75
C ALA A 81 -14.91 -3.63 -4.38
N PRO A 82 -15.79 -2.73 -4.87
CA PRO A 82 -17.20 -2.77 -4.55
C PRO A 82 -17.91 -4.03 -5.08
N VAL A 83 -17.50 -4.56 -6.24
CA VAL A 83 -18.05 -5.81 -6.80
C VAL A 83 -17.68 -6.99 -5.91
N ILE A 84 -16.42 -7.10 -5.48
CA ILE A 84 -15.95 -8.14 -4.56
C ILE A 84 -16.70 -8.02 -3.22
N ALA A 85 -16.73 -6.82 -2.64
CA ALA A 85 -17.41 -6.56 -1.37
C ALA A 85 -18.91 -6.91 -1.42
N LEU A 86 -19.60 -6.50 -2.48
CA LEU A 86 -21.01 -6.84 -2.68
C LEU A 86 -21.20 -8.36 -2.81
N THR A 87 -20.36 -9.03 -3.58
CA THR A 87 -20.43 -10.49 -3.78
C THR A 87 -20.23 -11.24 -2.47
N LEU A 88 -19.21 -10.89 -1.69
CA LEU A 88 -18.92 -11.46 -0.38
C LEU A 88 -20.02 -11.16 0.63
N GLY A 89 -20.52 -9.93 0.65
CA GLY A 89 -21.61 -9.51 1.52
C GLY A 89 -22.92 -10.25 1.23
N LEU A 90 -23.28 -10.38 -0.05
CA LEU A 90 -24.46 -11.15 -0.47
C LEU A 90 -24.31 -12.65 -0.16
N PHE A 91 -23.11 -13.19 -0.33
CA PHE A 91 -22.82 -14.58 0.05
C PHE A 91 -22.94 -14.81 1.56
N ALA A 92 -22.38 -13.91 2.38
CA ALA A 92 -22.52 -13.97 3.83
C ALA A 92 -23.98 -13.86 4.28
N ALA A 93 -24.74 -12.90 3.73
CA ALA A 93 -26.15 -12.73 4.03
C ALA A 93 -26.99 -13.94 3.62
N TRP A 94 -26.74 -14.49 2.43
CA TRP A 94 -27.40 -15.72 1.96
C TRP A 94 -27.10 -16.89 2.90
N TRP A 95 -25.85 -17.08 3.28
CA TRP A 95 -25.43 -18.17 4.17
C TRP A 95 -26.04 -18.03 5.56
N PHE A 96 -26.10 -16.82 6.09
CA PHE A 96 -26.78 -16.53 7.35
C PHE A 96 -28.26 -16.90 7.30
N VAL A 97 -28.99 -16.43 6.28
CA VAL A 97 -30.40 -16.74 6.09
C VAL A 97 -30.65 -18.24 5.94
N LEU A 98 -29.82 -18.93 5.15
CA LEU A 98 -29.89 -20.39 4.97
C LEU A 98 -29.67 -21.13 6.29
N GLY A 99 -28.71 -20.69 7.10
CA GLY A 99 -28.39 -21.28 8.40
C GLY A 99 -29.54 -21.14 9.39
N VAL A 100 -30.13 -19.95 9.51
CA VAL A 100 -31.30 -19.72 10.33
C VAL A 100 -32.50 -20.56 9.85
N HIS A 101 -32.73 -20.60 8.54
CA HIS A 101 -33.79 -21.43 7.95
C HIS A 101 -33.58 -22.92 8.24
N THR A 102 -32.33 -23.40 8.14
CA THR A 102 -31.94 -24.79 8.45
C THR A 102 -32.26 -25.11 9.92
N ALA A 103 -31.92 -24.22 10.86
CA ALA A 103 -32.24 -24.39 12.28
C ALA A 103 -33.76 -24.47 12.55
N ILE A 104 -34.55 -23.61 11.89
CA ILE A 104 -35.99 -23.64 12.01
C ILE A 104 -36.57 -24.96 11.49
N VAL A 105 -36.14 -25.42 10.31
CA VAL A 105 -36.60 -26.70 9.73
C VAL A 105 -36.17 -27.87 10.62
N ALA A 106 -34.94 -27.91 11.07
CA ALA A 106 -34.44 -28.98 11.97
C ALA A 106 -35.20 -29.03 13.27
N ARG A 107 -35.57 -27.87 13.83
CA ARG A 107 -36.40 -27.78 15.05
C ARG A 107 -37.84 -28.30 14.83
N ARG A 108 -38.44 -28.04 13.66
CA ARG A 108 -39.78 -28.48 13.34
C ARG A 108 -39.91 -29.98 13.06
N VAL A 109 -38.83 -30.56 12.46
CA VAL A 109 -38.81 -31.97 12.08
C VAL A 109 -38.41 -32.90 13.25
N SER A 110 -37.62 -32.38 14.20
CA SER A 110 -37.18 -33.16 15.36
C SER A 110 -38.27 -33.35 16.41
N VAL A 111 -38.41 -34.56 16.91
CA VAL A 111 -39.34 -34.93 17.98
C VAL A 111 -38.84 -34.57 19.39
N SER A 112 -37.54 -34.32 19.54
CA SER A 112 -36.93 -34.06 20.85
C SER A 112 -37.19 -32.63 21.33
N VAL A 113 -37.95 -32.49 22.44
CA VAL A 113 -38.28 -31.21 23.08
C VAL A 113 -37.40 -30.94 24.33
N LYS A 114 -36.39 -31.75 24.61
CA LYS A 114 -35.50 -31.59 25.79
C LYS A 114 -34.70 -30.28 25.68
N ALA A 115 -34.63 -29.53 26.78
CA ALA A 115 -33.90 -28.26 26.83
C ALA A 115 -32.44 -28.38 26.38
N ALA A 116 -31.76 -29.47 26.73
CA ALA A 116 -30.37 -29.76 26.27
C ALA A 116 -30.29 -29.91 24.73
N SER A 117 -31.30 -30.47 24.07
CA SER A 117 -31.35 -30.61 22.60
C SER A 117 -31.55 -29.23 21.92
N VAL A 118 -32.30 -28.33 22.52
CA VAL A 118 -32.50 -26.95 22.03
C VAL A 118 -31.22 -26.15 22.20
N ALA A 119 -30.57 -26.23 23.36
CA ALA A 119 -29.28 -25.57 23.59
C ALA A 119 -28.21 -26.04 22.62
N ALA A 120 -28.11 -27.37 22.36
CA ALA A 120 -27.20 -27.91 21.38
C ALA A 120 -27.52 -27.42 19.94
N LEU A 121 -28.79 -27.30 19.57
CA LEU A 121 -29.19 -26.76 18.27
C LEU A 121 -28.75 -25.29 18.12
N VAL A 122 -28.95 -24.47 19.17
CA VAL A 122 -28.51 -23.07 19.16
C VAL A 122 -27.00 -22.99 19.04
N MET A 123 -26.24 -23.76 19.83
CA MET A 123 -24.78 -23.77 19.77
C MET A 123 -24.24 -24.21 18.40
N VAL A 124 -24.80 -25.29 17.82
CA VAL A 124 -24.40 -25.76 16.49
C VAL A 124 -24.73 -24.73 15.42
N THR A 125 -25.91 -24.10 15.51
CA THR A 125 -26.33 -23.09 14.53
C THR A 125 -25.46 -21.84 14.63
N VAL A 126 -25.23 -21.33 15.83
CA VAL A 126 -24.36 -20.14 16.06
C VAL A 126 -22.94 -20.45 15.65
N GLY A 127 -22.39 -21.60 16.04
CA GLY A 127 -21.03 -22.00 15.66
C GLY A 127 -20.86 -22.15 14.15
N ALA A 128 -21.83 -22.79 13.50
CA ALA A 128 -21.81 -22.94 12.04
C ALA A 128 -21.98 -21.61 11.30
N LEU A 129 -22.82 -20.69 11.79
CA LEU A 129 -22.96 -19.35 11.23
C LEU A 129 -21.67 -18.53 11.41
N LEU A 130 -21.06 -18.58 12.58
CA LEU A 130 -19.77 -17.90 12.82
C LEU A 130 -18.67 -18.43 11.91
N LEU A 131 -18.59 -19.75 11.74
CA LEU A 131 -17.56 -20.38 10.89
C LEU A 131 -17.79 -20.13 9.39
N SER A 132 -19.03 -19.99 8.94
CA SER A 132 -19.36 -19.93 7.52
C SER A 132 -19.67 -18.55 6.98
N SER A 133 -20.25 -17.64 7.79
CA SER A 133 -20.63 -16.29 7.35
C SER A 133 -19.70 -15.18 7.84
N ALA A 134 -19.05 -15.36 9.00
CA ALA A 134 -18.13 -14.36 9.51
C ALA A 134 -16.89 -14.14 8.62
N PRO A 135 -16.21 -15.17 8.09
CA PRO A 135 -15.06 -14.95 7.22
C PRO A 135 -15.38 -14.11 5.97
N PRO A 136 -16.40 -14.39 5.15
CA PRO A 136 -16.71 -13.54 4.00
C PRO A 136 -17.21 -12.14 4.40
N ALA A 137 -17.88 -11.99 5.54
CA ALA A 137 -18.25 -10.67 6.06
C ALA A 137 -17.01 -9.87 6.50
N ALA A 138 -16.08 -10.51 7.19
CA ALA A 138 -14.81 -9.90 7.56
C ALA A 138 -14.00 -9.51 6.31
N ALA A 139 -13.90 -10.39 5.32
CA ALA A 139 -13.23 -10.11 4.05
C ALA A 139 -13.86 -8.91 3.32
N THR A 140 -15.20 -8.75 3.36
CA THR A 140 -15.86 -7.57 2.82
C THR A 140 -15.36 -6.28 3.47
N VAL A 141 -15.31 -6.26 4.81
CA VAL A 141 -14.80 -5.09 5.56
C VAL A 141 -13.35 -4.82 5.24
N THR A 142 -12.52 -5.87 5.18
CA THR A 142 -11.08 -5.74 4.85
C THR A 142 -10.87 -5.15 3.46
N VAL A 143 -11.58 -5.64 2.43
CA VAL A 143 -11.46 -5.13 1.06
C VAL A 143 -11.88 -3.66 0.98
N LEU A 144 -13.00 -3.29 1.65
CA LEU A 144 -13.45 -1.89 1.66
C LEU A 144 -12.50 -0.98 2.44
N ALA A 145 -11.95 -1.44 3.55
CA ALA A 145 -10.97 -0.71 4.33
C ALA A 145 -9.66 -0.51 3.54
N ALA A 146 -9.13 -1.56 2.92
CA ALA A 146 -7.93 -1.49 2.08
C ALA A 146 -8.12 -0.52 0.89
N ARG A 147 -9.31 -0.56 0.26
CA ARG A 147 -9.63 0.41 -0.80
C ARG A 147 -9.73 1.85 -0.28
N SER A 148 -10.41 2.07 0.86
CA SER A 148 -10.50 3.40 1.44
C SER A 148 -9.13 3.97 1.77
N ALA A 149 -8.24 3.13 2.26
CA ALA A 149 -6.86 3.49 2.55
C ALA A 149 -6.05 3.75 1.26
N ALA A 150 -6.21 2.91 0.23
CA ALA A 150 -5.59 3.16 -1.08
C ALA A 150 -6.07 4.49 -1.67
N ALA A 151 -7.34 4.87 -1.49
CA ALA A 151 -7.87 6.17 -1.90
C ALA A 151 -7.31 7.35 -1.08
N GLY A 152 -6.73 7.11 0.09
CA GLY A 152 -5.99 8.13 0.85
C GLY A 152 -4.56 8.34 0.34
N PHE A 153 -3.97 7.30 -0.28
CA PHE A 153 -2.63 7.36 -0.86
C PHE A 153 -2.64 7.78 -2.34
N PHE A 154 -3.62 7.31 -3.12
CA PHE A 154 -3.75 7.60 -4.54
C PHE A 154 -4.83 8.65 -4.80
N THR A 155 -4.65 9.42 -5.86
CA THR A 155 -5.63 10.41 -6.33
C THR A 155 -6.50 9.85 -7.45
N ASP A 156 -7.66 10.50 -7.68
CA ASP A 156 -8.54 10.19 -8.82
C ASP A 156 -8.12 10.96 -10.10
N ALA A 157 -6.91 11.52 -10.12
CA ALA A 157 -6.37 12.19 -11.31
C ALA A 157 -6.24 11.21 -12.49
N ALA A 158 -6.24 11.77 -13.71
CA ALA A 158 -5.98 10.99 -14.90
C ALA A 158 -4.57 10.39 -14.85
N THR A 159 -4.46 9.12 -15.24
CA THR A 159 -3.14 8.47 -15.33
C THR A 159 -2.33 9.16 -16.42
N PRO A 160 -1.10 9.63 -16.12
CA PRO A 160 -0.27 10.30 -17.10
C PRO A 160 0.18 9.35 -18.21
N GLU A 161 0.48 9.90 -19.38
CA GLU A 161 1.14 9.15 -20.44
C GLU A 161 2.54 8.74 -19.99
N THR A 162 3.03 7.62 -20.50
CA THR A 162 4.38 7.15 -20.18
C THR A 162 5.41 7.93 -21.00
N TRP A 163 6.56 8.17 -20.39
CA TRP A 163 7.74 8.64 -21.10
C TRP A 163 8.61 7.42 -21.46
N GLN A 164 8.77 7.16 -22.73
CA GLN A 164 9.53 5.99 -23.23
C GLN A 164 9.14 4.64 -22.59
N GLY A 165 7.84 4.45 -22.30
CA GLY A 165 7.35 3.25 -21.62
C GLY A 165 7.62 3.23 -20.13
N ARG A 166 8.02 4.35 -19.52
CA ARG A 166 8.36 4.44 -18.09
C ARG A 166 7.53 5.51 -17.38
N TRP A 167 7.34 5.34 -16.10
CA TRP A 167 6.90 6.38 -15.18
C TRP A 167 8.03 6.73 -14.21
N ASN A 168 8.28 8.03 -14.05
CA ASN A 168 9.26 8.56 -13.11
C ASN A 168 8.53 9.20 -11.94
N ILE A 169 8.86 8.79 -10.72
CA ILE A 169 8.18 9.16 -9.48
C ILE A 169 9.21 9.76 -8.53
N ALA A 170 8.98 10.97 -8.07
CA ALA A 170 9.83 11.59 -7.06
C ALA A 170 9.54 11.01 -5.67
N LEU A 171 10.52 10.40 -5.03
CA LEU A 171 10.49 9.92 -3.66
C LEU A 171 11.24 10.94 -2.79
N LEU A 172 10.49 11.66 -1.94
CA LEU A 172 10.96 12.83 -1.21
C LEU A 172 10.93 12.54 0.29
N GLY A 173 12.10 12.47 0.92
CA GLY A 173 12.23 12.34 2.36
C GLY A 173 12.39 13.70 3.02
N GLY A 174 11.45 14.08 3.88
CA GLY A 174 11.44 15.37 4.56
C GLY A 174 11.85 15.29 6.02
N ASP A 175 12.49 16.36 6.53
CA ASP A 175 12.71 16.58 7.94
C ASP A 175 11.66 17.58 8.46
N ALA A 176 10.49 17.06 8.85
CA ALA A 176 9.52 17.80 9.63
C ALA A 176 9.85 17.56 11.10
N ASP A 177 10.64 18.44 11.70
CA ASP A 177 10.90 18.41 13.13
C ASP A 177 9.84 19.27 13.86
N VAL A 178 9.38 18.78 15.02
CA VAL A 178 8.35 19.42 15.86
C VAL A 178 8.73 20.85 16.27
N ASP A 179 10.03 21.17 16.22
CA ASP A 179 10.62 22.42 16.67
C ASP A 179 11.09 23.36 15.54
N ARG A 180 10.75 23.06 14.26
CA ARG A 180 11.15 23.88 13.11
C ARG A 180 9.97 24.28 12.24
N ASP A 181 9.90 25.58 11.92
CA ASP A 181 9.02 26.10 10.89
C ASP A 181 9.51 25.60 9.51
N GLY A 182 8.62 24.92 8.75
CA GLY A 182 8.85 24.46 7.39
C GLY A 182 9.49 23.05 7.27
N GLN A 183 8.98 22.27 6.33
CA GLN A 183 9.52 20.95 5.98
C GLN A 183 10.68 21.11 4.99
N ARG A 184 11.84 20.52 5.26
CA ARG A 184 12.98 20.47 4.33
C ARG A 184 13.08 19.09 3.72
N ILE A 185 13.38 19.03 2.42
CA ILE A 185 13.65 17.76 1.77
C ILE A 185 15.13 17.41 1.92
N ASP A 186 15.39 16.34 2.64
CA ASP A 186 16.73 15.83 2.93
C ASP A 186 17.14 14.64 2.04
N SER A 187 16.17 13.93 1.47
CA SER A 187 16.37 12.82 0.55
C SER A 187 15.57 13.07 -0.73
N ILE A 188 16.25 13.06 -1.86
CA ILE A 188 15.67 13.30 -3.18
C ILE A 188 16.07 12.13 -4.08
N THR A 189 15.10 11.32 -4.45
CA THR A 189 15.32 10.15 -5.30
C THR A 189 14.21 10.09 -6.34
N VAL A 190 14.53 9.80 -7.59
CA VAL A 190 13.56 9.53 -8.65
C VAL A 190 13.54 8.02 -8.90
N LEU A 191 12.38 7.41 -8.73
CA LEU A 191 12.12 6.02 -9.09
C LEU A 191 11.57 6.00 -10.53
N SER A 192 12.34 5.44 -11.46
CA SER A 192 11.91 5.19 -12.83
C SER A 192 11.45 3.75 -12.97
N VAL A 193 10.21 3.52 -13.37
CA VAL A 193 9.58 2.20 -13.47
C VAL A 193 9.15 1.93 -14.90
N ASP A 194 9.62 0.85 -15.48
CA ASP A 194 9.12 0.33 -16.76
C ASP A 194 7.69 -0.21 -16.58
N VAL A 195 6.73 0.29 -17.37
CA VAL A 195 5.31 -0.03 -17.16
C VAL A 195 4.94 -1.44 -17.58
N ASP A 196 5.71 -2.06 -18.47
CA ASP A 196 5.43 -3.40 -18.99
C ASP A 196 6.07 -4.49 -18.11
N THR A 197 7.33 -4.28 -17.71
CA THR A 197 8.11 -5.27 -16.97
C THR A 197 8.10 -5.06 -15.45
N GLY A 198 7.97 -3.81 -14.97
CA GLY A 198 8.17 -3.44 -13.57
C GLY A 198 9.64 -3.18 -13.22
N ALA A 199 10.57 -3.35 -14.16
CA ALA A 199 11.99 -3.08 -13.95
C ALA A 199 12.20 -1.64 -13.49
N SER A 200 12.93 -1.47 -12.40
CA SER A 200 13.00 -0.22 -11.66
C SER A 200 14.43 0.26 -11.49
N LEU A 201 14.64 1.57 -11.67
CA LEU A 201 15.90 2.28 -11.42
C LEU A 201 15.66 3.39 -10.39
N LEU A 202 16.48 3.43 -9.34
CA LEU A 202 16.54 4.56 -8.41
C LEU A 202 17.64 5.53 -8.83
N ILE A 203 17.28 6.80 -9.00
CA ILE A 203 18.21 7.90 -9.32
C ILE A 203 18.26 8.81 -8.09
N SER A 204 19.34 8.75 -7.32
CA SER A 204 19.50 9.49 -6.07
C SER A 204 20.36 10.73 -6.27
N LEU A 205 19.80 11.89 -5.87
CA LEU A 205 20.40 13.21 -6.07
C LEU A 205 20.74 13.88 -4.73
N PRO A 206 21.92 14.54 -4.63
CA PRO A 206 22.27 15.29 -3.44
C PRO A 206 21.39 16.52 -3.31
N ARG A 207 20.79 16.74 -2.13
CA ARG A 207 19.95 17.91 -1.85
C ARG A 207 20.69 19.24 -1.96
N GLY A 208 22.03 19.22 -1.77
CA GLY A 208 22.90 20.40 -1.82
C GLY A 208 23.29 20.85 -3.21
N LEU A 209 22.83 20.17 -4.25
CA LEU A 209 23.14 20.49 -5.65
C LEU A 209 22.67 21.88 -6.00
N GLN A 210 23.54 22.68 -6.62
CA GLN A 210 23.31 24.06 -7.05
C GLN A 210 23.21 24.14 -8.58
N GLN A 211 22.94 25.34 -9.11
CA GLN A 211 22.85 25.63 -10.54
C GLN A 211 21.87 24.70 -11.29
N ILE A 212 20.67 24.55 -10.74
CA ILE A 212 19.65 23.63 -11.25
C ILE A 212 19.00 24.22 -12.49
N PRO A 213 19.07 23.57 -13.66
CA PRO A 213 18.29 23.97 -14.83
C PRO A 213 16.80 23.86 -14.55
N LEU A 214 16.02 24.80 -15.06
CA LEU A 214 14.57 24.80 -14.99
C LEU A 214 13.98 24.47 -16.35
N THR A 215 12.86 23.77 -16.38
CA THR A 215 12.10 23.49 -17.62
C THR A 215 11.68 24.80 -18.30
N ASP A 216 11.37 24.75 -19.59
CA ASP A 216 11.02 25.97 -20.36
C ASP A 216 9.69 26.59 -19.93
N ASP A 217 8.80 25.80 -19.39
CA ASP A 217 7.46 26.14 -18.89
C ASP A 217 7.42 26.40 -17.37
N SER A 218 8.54 26.24 -16.66
CA SER A 218 8.59 26.48 -15.21
C SER A 218 8.20 27.90 -14.83
N PRO A 219 7.23 28.07 -13.91
CA PRO A 219 6.86 29.39 -13.36
C PRO A 219 8.05 30.12 -12.72
N LEU A 220 9.06 29.39 -12.23
CA LEU A 220 10.26 29.93 -11.61
C LEU A 220 11.13 30.72 -12.58
N ARG A 221 10.99 30.55 -13.90
CA ARG A 221 11.66 31.39 -14.89
C ARG A 221 11.23 32.85 -14.86
N SER A 222 10.10 33.17 -14.24
CA SER A 222 9.72 34.55 -13.95
C SER A 222 10.72 35.23 -13.01
N ILE A 223 11.34 34.48 -12.11
CA ILE A 223 12.37 34.91 -11.16
C ILE A 223 13.76 34.70 -11.76
N TRP A 224 14.06 33.46 -12.20
CA TRP A 224 15.34 33.07 -12.81
C TRP A 224 15.24 33.07 -14.34
N ARG A 225 15.32 34.24 -14.94
CA ARG A 225 15.21 34.44 -16.40
C ARG A 225 16.34 33.78 -17.19
N SER A 226 17.44 33.41 -16.54
CA SER A 226 18.50 32.61 -17.14
C SER A 226 18.08 31.18 -17.45
N GLY A 227 16.98 30.71 -16.83
CA GLY A 227 16.55 29.32 -16.87
C GLY A 227 17.34 28.42 -15.92
N VAL A 228 18.13 29.00 -15.00
CA VAL A 228 18.90 28.25 -14.01
C VAL A 228 18.59 28.82 -12.62
N TYR A 229 18.14 27.97 -11.71
CA TYR A 229 17.96 28.28 -10.31
C TYR A 229 19.32 28.33 -9.64
N ASP A 230 19.85 29.55 -9.49
CA ASP A 230 21.18 29.81 -8.96
C ASP A 230 21.20 31.13 -8.17
N CYS A 231 21.61 31.04 -6.92
CA CYS A 231 21.97 32.15 -6.04
C CYS A 231 23.05 31.70 -5.02
N GLY A 232 23.89 30.78 -5.42
CA GLY A 232 24.90 30.14 -4.58
C GLY A 232 24.27 29.24 -3.51
N HIS A 233 24.87 29.19 -2.33
CA HIS A 233 24.46 28.27 -1.25
C HIS A 233 22.99 28.39 -0.78
N ALA A 234 22.30 29.48 -1.09
CA ALA A 234 20.88 29.64 -0.80
C ALA A 234 19.97 29.01 -1.86
N CYS A 235 20.53 28.60 -3.02
CA CYS A 235 19.80 27.99 -4.12
C CYS A 235 20.24 26.53 -4.32
N GLN A 236 19.91 25.68 -3.38
CA GLN A 236 20.16 24.24 -3.45
C GLN A 236 18.90 23.48 -3.87
N LEU A 237 19.05 22.32 -4.53
CA LEU A 237 17.94 21.50 -4.99
C LEU A 237 16.90 21.24 -3.88
N GLY A 238 17.35 20.89 -2.68
CA GLY A 238 16.45 20.63 -1.54
C GLY A 238 15.71 21.86 -1.01
N PHE A 239 16.13 23.08 -1.40
CA PHE A 239 15.45 24.32 -1.01
C PHE A 239 14.33 24.73 -1.96
N LEU A 240 14.22 24.11 -3.13
CA LEU A 240 13.07 24.35 -4.02
C LEU A 240 11.75 24.04 -3.31
N TYR A 241 11.71 22.97 -2.52
CA TYR A 241 10.51 22.59 -1.79
C TYR A 241 10.06 23.64 -0.75
N PRO A 242 10.86 24.00 0.28
CA PRO A 242 10.43 25.01 1.25
C PRO A 242 10.17 26.38 0.63
N TYR A 243 10.95 26.80 -0.36
CA TYR A 243 10.67 28.06 -1.05
C TYR A 243 9.39 28.00 -1.87
N GLY A 244 9.09 26.86 -2.50
CA GLY A 244 7.81 26.62 -3.17
C GLY A 244 6.63 26.79 -2.23
N GLU A 245 6.69 26.23 -1.03
CA GLU A 245 5.63 26.33 -0.03
C GLU A 245 5.47 27.74 0.54
N GLU A 246 6.59 28.39 0.90
CA GLU A 246 6.58 29.63 1.68
C GLU A 246 6.59 30.89 0.81
N SER A 247 7.38 30.89 -0.26
CA SER A 247 7.69 32.10 -1.02
C SER A 247 7.07 32.12 -2.43
N TRP A 248 6.82 30.96 -3.04
CA TRP A 248 6.41 30.86 -4.44
C TRP A 248 5.06 30.16 -4.62
N ALA A 249 4.30 29.94 -3.55
CA ALA A 249 3.00 29.28 -3.61
C ALA A 249 2.04 29.94 -4.62
N GLU A 250 2.10 31.28 -4.75
CA GLU A 250 1.28 32.03 -5.69
C GLU A 250 1.65 31.76 -7.16
N LEU A 251 2.91 31.40 -7.46
CA LEU A 251 3.36 31.08 -8.82
C LEU A 251 2.74 29.77 -9.33
N TYR A 252 2.43 28.86 -8.42
CA TYR A 252 1.82 27.55 -8.71
C TYR A 252 0.30 27.54 -8.47
N ALA A 253 -0.29 28.64 -8.00
CA ALA A 253 -1.72 28.74 -7.69
C ALA A 253 -2.58 28.49 -8.96
N GLY A 254 -3.29 27.36 -9.01
CA GLY A 254 -4.15 26.96 -10.11
C GLY A 254 -3.62 25.80 -10.97
N GLU A 255 -2.39 25.38 -10.76
CA GLU A 255 -1.75 24.25 -11.49
C GLU A 255 -1.38 23.07 -10.58
N ILE A 256 -1.66 23.16 -9.27
CA ILE A 256 -1.30 22.11 -8.31
C ILE A 256 -2.22 20.89 -8.45
N PRO A 257 -1.70 19.70 -8.84
CA PRO A 257 -2.49 18.49 -8.90
C PRO A 257 -3.05 18.08 -7.52
N PRO A 258 -4.19 17.37 -7.46
CA PRO A 258 -4.67 16.81 -6.20
C PRO A 258 -3.60 15.95 -5.51
N GLY A 259 -3.36 16.19 -4.23
CA GLY A 259 -2.35 15.48 -3.44
C GLY A 259 -0.95 16.08 -3.50
N SER A 260 -0.67 16.99 -4.44
CA SER A 260 0.58 17.74 -4.56
C SER A 260 0.56 19.04 -3.74
N SER A 261 1.65 19.81 -3.79
CA SER A 261 1.78 21.12 -3.16
C SER A 261 2.71 22.02 -3.98
N ALA A 262 2.72 23.31 -3.70
CA ALA A 262 3.60 24.26 -4.40
C ALA A 262 5.08 23.90 -4.24
N GLY A 263 5.48 23.37 -3.09
CA GLY A 263 6.84 22.90 -2.86
C GLY A 263 7.19 21.67 -3.68
N VAL A 264 6.25 20.73 -3.82
CA VAL A 264 6.42 19.55 -4.69
C VAL A 264 6.57 19.99 -6.14
N GLU A 265 5.72 20.89 -6.63
CA GLU A 265 5.77 21.37 -8.02
C GLU A 265 7.07 22.13 -8.30
N ALA A 266 7.53 22.98 -7.38
CA ALA A 266 8.80 23.70 -7.52
C ALA A 266 10.00 22.73 -7.58
N LEU A 267 9.99 21.68 -6.75
CA LEU A 267 11.04 20.67 -6.78
C LEU A 267 10.93 19.79 -8.05
N ARG A 268 9.71 19.49 -8.53
CA ARG A 268 9.47 18.78 -9.78
C ARG A 268 10.08 19.52 -10.95
N ASP A 269 9.85 20.83 -11.10
CA ASP A 269 10.46 21.67 -12.13
C ASP A 269 11.99 21.57 -12.13
N GLY A 270 12.60 21.59 -10.94
CA GLY A 270 14.04 21.42 -10.81
C GLY A 270 14.53 20.03 -11.19
N LEU A 271 13.81 18.96 -10.82
CA LEU A 271 14.15 17.59 -11.16
C LEU A 271 14.02 17.34 -12.67
N GLU A 272 12.91 17.78 -13.26
CA GLU A 272 12.67 17.66 -14.71
C GLU A 272 13.70 18.44 -15.52
N GLY A 273 14.01 19.66 -15.08
CA GLY A 273 15.04 20.48 -15.72
C GLY A 273 16.43 19.89 -15.57
N LEU A 274 16.77 19.31 -14.42
CA LEU A 274 18.09 18.70 -14.17
C LEU A 274 18.28 17.41 -14.97
N LEU A 275 17.29 16.52 -14.96
CA LEU A 275 17.38 15.16 -15.50
C LEU A 275 16.93 15.03 -16.97
N GLU A 276 16.25 16.04 -17.51
CA GLU A 276 15.59 16.00 -18.84
C GLU A 276 14.59 14.87 -19.01
N LEU A 277 13.92 14.49 -17.92
CA LEU A 277 12.85 13.49 -17.93
C LEU A 277 11.64 13.98 -17.14
N PRO A 278 10.41 13.70 -17.58
CA PRO A 278 9.22 14.12 -16.85
C PRO A 278 9.05 13.36 -15.56
N VAL A 279 8.56 14.03 -14.50
CA VAL A 279 8.19 13.43 -13.22
C VAL A 279 6.67 13.31 -13.14
N HIS A 280 6.17 12.07 -13.20
CA HIS A 280 4.76 11.75 -13.35
C HIS A 280 3.95 11.76 -12.04
N GLY A 281 4.64 11.88 -10.91
CA GLY A 281 4.04 11.96 -9.58
C GLY A 281 5.09 11.97 -8.48
N SER A 282 4.64 12.15 -7.25
CA SER A 282 5.50 12.26 -6.09
C SER A 282 4.96 11.51 -4.88
N VAL A 283 5.88 11.12 -4.01
CA VAL A 283 5.63 10.56 -2.68
C VAL A 283 6.49 11.31 -1.68
N VAL A 284 5.86 11.94 -0.70
CA VAL A 284 6.55 12.71 0.34
C VAL A 284 6.35 12.02 1.69
N ILE A 285 7.43 11.68 2.35
CA ILE A 285 7.43 11.04 3.67
C ILE A 285 8.35 11.81 4.62
N ASP A 286 7.91 12.04 5.84
CA ASP A 286 8.76 12.57 6.90
C ASP A 286 9.29 11.45 7.82
N TYR A 287 10.17 11.77 8.77
CA TYR A 287 10.72 10.75 9.68
C TYR A 287 9.67 10.07 10.57
N PRO A 288 8.67 10.77 11.15
CA PRO A 288 7.56 10.11 11.82
C PRO A 288 6.77 9.17 10.91
N GLY A 289 6.49 9.59 9.67
CA GLY A 289 5.84 8.77 8.66
C GLY A 289 6.67 7.55 8.27
N LEU A 290 7.97 7.72 8.05
CA LEU A 290 8.90 6.61 7.81
C LEU A 290 8.88 5.61 8.96
N ALA A 291 8.93 6.09 10.21
CA ALA A 291 8.86 5.22 11.37
C ALA A 291 7.54 4.42 11.41
N ALA A 292 6.40 5.08 11.14
CA ALA A 292 5.10 4.43 11.11
C ALA A 292 5.01 3.36 9.99
N VAL A 293 5.55 3.64 8.80
CA VAL A 293 5.60 2.69 7.68
C VAL A 293 6.47 1.48 8.03
N VAL A 294 7.67 1.70 8.56
CA VAL A 294 8.58 0.61 8.97
C VAL A 294 7.94 -0.27 10.03
N ASP A 295 7.33 0.32 11.06
CA ASP A 295 6.65 -0.44 12.12
C ASP A 295 5.44 -1.23 11.60
N ALA A 296 4.67 -0.64 10.68
CA ALA A 296 3.54 -1.32 10.03
C ALA A 296 3.98 -2.56 9.22
N LEU A 297 5.17 -2.51 8.63
CA LEU A 297 5.79 -3.62 7.88
C LEU A 297 6.55 -4.60 8.79
N GLY A 298 6.54 -4.42 10.11
CA GLY A 298 7.20 -5.31 11.07
C GLY A 298 8.72 -5.09 11.19
N GLY A 299 9.20 -3.90 10.81
CA GLY A 299 10.62 -3.53 10.82
C GLY A 299 11.32 -3.84 9.50
N VAL A 300 12.52 -3.29 9.32
CA VAL A 300 13.37 -3.49 8.15
C VAL A 300 14.72 -4.09 8.56
N VAL A 301 15.22 -5.06 7.82
CA VAL A 301 16.55 -5.65 8.05
C VAL A 301 17.59 -4.86 7.25
N VAL A 302 18.60 -4.34 7.93
CA VAL A 302 19.72 -3.61 7.31
C VAL A 302 21.04 -4.05 7.90
N ASP A 303 22.13 -3.96 7.12
CA ASP A 303 23.49 -4.09 7.62
C ASP A 303 24.02 -2.71 8.05
N VAL A 304 24.14 -2.53 9.35
CA VAL A 304 24.64 -1.29 9.97
C VAL A 304 26.15 -1.33 10.01
N ARG A 305 26.83 -0.48 9.24
CA ARG A 305 28.30 -0.50 9.14
C ARG A 305 28.99 0.06 10.36
N GLU A 306 28.41 1.06 10.98
CA GLU A 306 28.97 1.76 12.14
C GLU A 306 27.92 2.09 13.18
N ARG A 307 28.38 2.29 14.41
CA ARG A 307 27.52 2.63 15.52
C ARG A 307 26.91 4.01 15.39
N LEU A 308 25.59 4.09 15.42
CA LEU A 308 24.84 5.35 15.23
C LEU A 308 24.05 5.71 16.51
N PRO A 309 24.07 6.99 16.94
CA PRO A 309 23.30 7.43 18.10
C PRO A 309 21.81 7.62 17.76
N ILE A 310 20.94 7.29 18.71
CA ILE A 310 19.51 7.59 18.71
C ILE A 310 19.31 8.83 19.58
N GLY A 311 18.91 9.94 18.98
CA GLY A 311 18.83 11.22 19.69
C GLY A 311 20.20 11.85 19.95
N GLY A 312 20.19 12.93 20.72
CA GLY A 312 21.38 13.68 21.06
C GLY A 312 21.69 14.84 20.11
N ASP A 313 22.57 15.72 20.58
CA ASP A 313 23.12 16.83 19.79
C ASP A 313 24.49 16.44 19.15
N GLU A 314 25.12 17.38 18.44
CA GLU A 314 26.43 17.20 17.79
C GLU A 314 27.55 16.79 18.77
N ASN A 315 27.40 17.03 20.05
CA ASN A 315 28.32 16.62 21.12
C ASN A 315 27.90 15.31 21.78
N GLN A 316 26.90 14.61 21.25
CA GLN A 316 26.31 13.39 21.77
C GLN A 316 25.67 13.56 23.17
N VAL A 317 25.24 14.79 23.51
CA VAL A 317 24.49 15.05 24.73
C VAL A 317 23.03 14.75 24.49
N GLY A 318 22.41 13.95 25.39
CA GLY A 318 21.00 13.54 25.24
C GLY A 318 20.77 12.32 24.34
N VAL A 319 21.81 11.53 24.04
CA VAL A 319 21.66 10.26 23.33
C VAL A 319 20.79 9.29 24.14
N ALA A 320 19.67 8.85 23.55
CA ALA A 320 18.72 7.95 24.19
C ALA A 320 19.08 6.46 24.02
N GLY A 321 19.87 6.14 23.00
CA GLY A 321 20.28 4.78 22.68
C GLY A 321 21.26 4.75 21.51
N TRP A 322 21.58 3.54 21.07
CA TRP A 322 22.52 3.32 19.97
C TRP A 322 22.02 2.22 19.04
N ILE A 323 22.23 2.40 17.74
CA ILE A 323 22.11 1.36 16.72
C ILE A 323 23.51 0.77 16.59
N GLU A 324 23.69 -0.50 16.98
CA GLU A 324 25.00 -1.16 16.96
C GLU A 324 25.32 -1.68 15.54
N PRO A 325 26.62 -1.87 15.19
CA PRO A 325 27.00 -2.43 13.90
C PRO A 325 26.55 -3.87 13.70
N GLY A 326 26.28 -4.25 12.45
CA GLY A 326 25.93 -5.59 12.01
C GLY A 326 24.52 -5.67 11.40
N GLU A 327 24.20 -6.83 10.84
CA GLU A 327 22.89 -7.12 10.29
C GLU A 327 21.84 -7.21 11.41
N GLN A 328 20.84 -6.36 11.35
CA GLN A 328 19.79 -6.31 12.37
C GLN A 328 18.47 -5.78 11.82
N ARG A 329 17.38 -6.14 12.48
CA ARG A 329 16.05 -5.60 12.18
C ARG A 329 15.83 -4.33 12.99
N LEU A 330 15.67 -3.21 12.26
CA LEU A 330 15.36 -1.92 12.86
C LEU A 330 13.85 -1.75 13.03
N SER A 331 13.45 -1.24 14.19
CA SER A 331 12.11 -0.66 14.40
C SER A 331 11.96 0.65 13.62
N GLY A 332 10.75 1.19 13.54
CA GLY A 332 10.50 2.47 12.86
C GLY A 332 11.34 3.62 13.42
N VAL A 333 11.46 3.71 14.75
CA VAL A 333 12.29 4.74 15.39
C VAL A 333 13.77 4.58 15.04
N GLU A 334 14.29 3.35 15.09
CA GLU A 334 15.68 3.06 14.75
C GLU A 334 15.96 3.33 13.27
N ALA A 335 15.04 2.94 12.36
CA ALA A 335 15.15 3.23 10.93
C ALA A 335 15.15 4.73 10.63
N ALA A 336 14.31 5.51 11.31
CA ALA A 336 14.30 6.96 11.20
C ALA A 336 15.63 7.57 11.65
N TRP A 337 16.20 7.10 12.75
CA TRP A 337 17.52 7.56 13.21
C TRP A 337 18.67 7.07 12.34
N PHE A 338 18.59 5.87 11.78
CA PHE A 338 19.53 5.35 10.79
C PHE A 338 19.61 6.25 9.56
N ALA A 339 18.45 6.70 9.06
CA ALA A 339 18.37 7.59 7.90
C ALA A 339 18.78 9.05 8.21
N ARG A 340 18.55 9.51 9.46
CA ARG A 340 18.71 10.93 9.85
C ARG A 340 20.08 11.25 10.43
N SER A 341 20.71 10.32 11.17
CA SER A 341 21.90 10.60 11.98
C SER A 341 23.04 11.17 11.14
N ARG A 342 23.61 12.29 11.59
CA ARG A 342 24.81 12.93 11.04
C ARG A 342 25.99 12.88 12.00
N MET A 343 25.76 12.42 13.22
CA MET A 343 26.77 12.38 14.25
C MET A 343 27.71 11.22 13.99
N SER A 344 28.99 11.49 13.88
CA SER A 344 30.07 10.57 13.50
C SER A 344 30.25 10.28 12.00
N THR A 345 29.40 10.82 11.11
CA THR A 345 29.40 10.48 9.68
C THR A 345 29.30 11.70 8.78
N SER A 346 29.70 11.56 7.52
CA SER A 346 29.58 12.60 6.50
C SER A 346 28.15 12.72 5.94
N GLU A 347 27.89 13.75 5.14
CA GLU A 347 26.66 13.88 4.36
C GLU A 347 26.52 12.73 3.34
N ALA A 348 27.62 12.31 2.73
CA ALA A 348 27.65 11.17 1.81
C ALA A 348 27.24 9.86 2.49
N ASP A 349 27.76 9.58 3.71
CA ASP A 349 27.39 8.41 4.49
C ASP A 349 25.89 8.41 4.84
N ARG A 350 25.32 9.58 5.15
CA ARG A 350 23.88 9.72 5.41
C ARG A 350 23.08 9.39 4.14
N MET A 351 23.46 9.93 2.99
CA MET A 351 22.81 9.61 1.71
C MET A 351 22.90 8.10 1.41
N GLU A 352 24.05 7.49 1.63
CA GLU A 352 24.20 6.04 1.45
C GLU A 352 23.26 5.25 2.35
N ARG A 353 23.13 5.62 3.64
CA ARG A 353 22.19 4.98 4.56
C ARG A 353 20.73 5.17 4.13
N GLN A 354 20.35 6.34 3.64
CA GLN A 354 18.99 6.58 3.09
C GLN A 354 18.71 5.68 1.89
N GLN A 355 19.71 5.51 1.01
CA GLN A 355 19.61 4.63 -0.15
C GLN A 355 19.49 3.16 0.27
N VAL A 356 20.33 2.71 1.20
CA VAL A 356 20.28 1.34 1.76
C VAL A 356 18.89 1.10 2.37
N LEU A 357 18.41 2.00 3.22
CA LEU A 357 17.11 1.86 3.85
C LEU A 357 15.97 1.78 2.84
N LEU A 358 15.98 2.65 1.83
CA LEU A 358 14.96 2.67 0.78
C LEU A 358 14.99 1.36 -0.04
N THR A 359 16.18 0.91 -0.42
CA THR A 359 16.36 -0.35 -1.16
C THR A 359 15.86 -1.54 -0.35
N GLU A 360 16.26 -1.63 0.92
CA GLU A 360 15.84 -2.72 1.80
C GLU A 360 14.33 -2.69 2.08
N LEU A 361 13.75 -1.52 2.24
CA LEU A 361 12.28 -1.38 2.35
C LEU A 361 11.59 -1.89 1.08
N LEU A 362 12.03 -1.46 -0.10
CA LEU A 362 11.40 -1.86 -1.37
C LEU A 362 11.58 -3.35 -1.68
N THR A 363 12.72 -3.94 -1.31
CA THR A 363 13.01 -5.38 -1.55
C THR A 363 12.34 -6.30 -0.53
N GLN A 364 12.14 -5.85 0.71
CA GLN A 364 11.55 -6.64 1.79
C GLN A 364 10.04 -6.53 1.88
N VAL A 365 9.43 -5.54 1.21
CA VAL A 365 7.98 -5.34 1.23
C VAL A 365 7.26 -6.48 0.50
N ASN A 366 6.38 -7.16 1.24
CA ASN A 366 5.43 -8.08 0.65
C ASN A 366 4.18 -7.31 0.19
N PRO A 367 3.78 -7.39 -1.10
CA PRO A 367 2.59 -6.70 -1.60
C PRO A 367 1.31 -7.00 -0.82
N ALA A 368 1.18 -8.21 -0.24
CA ALA A 368 0.02 -8.57 0.58
C ALA A 368 0.04 -7.88 1.96
N GLU A 369 1.21 -7.72 2.58
CA GLU A 369 1.37 -6.96 3.82
C GLU A 369 1.12 -5.48 3.58
N LEU A 370 1.65 -4.93 2.49
CA LEU A 370 1.39 -3.56 2.07
C LEU A 370 -0.13 -3.30 1.96
N ALA A 371 -0.87 -4.21 1.35
CA ALA A 371 -2.33 -4.11 1.22
C ALA A 371 -3.07 -4.16 2.57
N LEU A 372 -2.54 -4.86 3.57
CA LEU A 372 -3.12 -4.91 4.92
C LEU A 372 -2.89 -3.63 5.73
N HIS A 373 -1.78 -2.93 5.47
CA HIS A 373 -1.35 -1.75 6.21
C HIS A 373 -1.56 -0.43 5.45
N THR A 374 -2.29 -0.46 4.34
CA THR A 374 -2.55 0.73 3.48
C THR A 374 -3.09 1.93 4.26
N GLY A 375 -3.90 1.73 5.31
CA GLY A 375 -4.40 2.82 6.16
C GLY A 375 -3.28 3.57 6.88
N THR A 376 -2.43 2.86 7.59
CA THR A 376 -1.28 3.45 8.30
C THR A 376 -0.33 4.16 7.34
N ILE A 377 -0.11 3.58 6.16
CA ILE A 377 0.77 4.14 5.13
C ILE A 377 0.15 5.41 4.54
N ALA A 378 -1.15 5.41 4.22
CA ALA A 378 -1.83 6.59 3.69
C ALA A 378 -1.85 7.77 4.68
N ASP A 379 -1.92 7.50 5.98
CA ASP A 379 -1.85 8.54 7.02
C ASP A 379 -0.42 9.08 7.23
N ALA A 380 0.59 8.27 6.90
CA ALA A 380 2.01 8.56 7.12
C ALA A 380 2.71 9.22 5.91
N VAL A 381 2.09 9.14 4.73
CA VAL A 381 2.72 9.51 3.45
C VAL A 381 1.78 10.41 2.66
N ARG A 382 2.30 11.49 2.08
CA ARG A 382 1.56 12.31 1.10
C ARG A 382 1.93 11.90 -0.31
N SER A 383 0.95 11.77 -1.19
CA SER A 383 1.17 11.35 -2.57
C SER A 383 0.18 12.03 -3.52
N ASP A 384 0.64 12.36 -4.72
CA ASP A 384 -0.19 12.82 -5.84
C ASP A 384 -0.33 11.76 -6.94
N LEU A 385 0.07 10.51 -6.65
CA LEU A 385 0.04 9.41 -7.61
C LEU A 385 -1.40 9.07 -8.03
N PRO A 386 -1.70 9.04 -9.34
CA PRO A 386 -3.00 8.57 -9.82
C PRO A 386 -3.24 7.09 -9.53
N THR A 387 -4.48 6.73 -9.18
CA THR A 387 -4.89 5.34 -8.92
C THR A 387 -4.55 4.40 -10.09
N GLY A 388 -4.51 4.91 -11.32
CA GLY A 388 -4.14 4.13 -12.52
C GLY A 388 -2.70 3.63 -12.52
N MET A 389 -1.80 4.19 -11.71
CA MET A 389 -0.41 3.73 -11.57
C MET A 389 -0.26 2.50 -10.65
N LEU A 390 -1.24 2.23 -9.78
CA LEU A 390 -1.20 1.13 -8.81
C LEU A 390 -0.81 -0.24 -9.41
N PRO A 391 -1.36 -0.69 -10.57
CA PRO A 391 -0.99 -1.99 -11.14
C PRO A 391 0.49 -2.13 -11.46
N VAL A 392 1.09 -1.04 -11.97
CA VAL A 392 2.51 -1.00 -12.33
C VAL A 392 3.38 -0.96 -11.08
N LEU A 393 3.00 -0.18 -10.07
CA LEU A 393 3.72 -0.12 -8.79
C LEU A 393 3.71 -1.46 -8.04
N LEU A 394 2.59 -2.18 -8.07
CA LEU A 394 2.53 -3.55 -7.52
C LEU A 394 3.43 -4.51 -8.29
N ARG A 395 3.51 -4.38 -9.62
CA ARG A 395 4.41 -5.17 -10.46
C ARG A 395 5.87 -4.81 -10.18
N ALA A 396 6.19 -3.52 -10.06
CA ALA A 396 7.52 -3.07 -9.70
C ALA A 396 7.97 -3.62 -8.34
N ALA A 397 7.09 -3.63 -7.34
CA ALA A 397 7.39 -4.22 -6.03
C ALA A 397 7.68 -5.73 -6.11
N ASP A 398 6.94 -6.48 -6.94
CA ASP A 398 7.15 -7.91 -7.18
C ASP A 398 8.49 -8.17 -7.91
N GLU A 399 8.79 -7.37 -8.94
CA GLU A 399 10.03 -7.44 -9.71
C GLU A 399 11.25 -7.11 -8.86
N VAL A 400 11.19 -6.02 -8.09
CA VAL A 400 12.27 -5.61 -7.17
C VAL A 400 12.50 -6.66 -6.09
N GLY A 401 11.46 -7.25 -5.53
CA GLY A 401 11.58 -8.35 -4.56
C GLY A 401 12.22 -9.62 -5.13
N SER A 402 12.11 -9.85 -6.44
CA SER A 402 12.59 -11.05 -7.13
C SER A 402 13.99 -10.87 -7.74
N HIS A 403 14.28 -9.72 -8.31
CA HIS A 403 15.48 -9.45 -9.12
C HIS A 403 16.38 -8.36 -8.55
N GLY A 404 15.94 -7.67 -7.49
CA GLY A 404 16.65 -6.55 -6.90
C GLY A 404 16.32 -5.22 -7.57
N LEU A 405 17.02 -4.18 -7.16
CA LEU A 405 16.79 -2.80 -7.56
C LEU A 405 18.09 -2.18 -8.06
N GLU A 406 18.07 -1.65 -9.27
CA GLU A 406 19.20 -0.88 -9.79
C GLU A 406 19.23 0.52 -9.19
N MET A 407 20.45 1.03 -8.94
CA MET A 407 20.64 2.34 -8.32
C MET A 407 21.73 3.14 -9.03
N LEU A 408 21.41 4.38 -9.36
CA LEU A 408 22.33 5.40 -9.82
C LEU A 408 22.43 6.51 -8.76
N SER A 409 23.61 6.71 -8.20
CA SER A 409 23.84 7.69 -7.13
C SER A 409 24.83 8.76 -7.57
N PHE A 410 24.51 10.01 -7.25
CA PHE A 410 25.32 11.19 -7.54
C PHE A 410 25.92 11.81 -6.26
N GLY A 411 26.23 11.00 -5.23
CA GLY A 411 26.75 11.48 -3.94
C GLY A 411 28.15 12.14 -4.02
N ASP A 412 28.98 11.78 -4.98
CA ASP A 412 30.40 12.19 -5.09
C ASP A 412 30.66 13.23 -6.19
N ILE A 413 29.63 14.00 -6.59
CA ILE A 413 29.79 15.05 -7.61
C ILE A 413 30.06 16.43 -6.99
N ASP A 414 30.58 17.35 -7.81
CA ASP A 414 30.69 18.77 -7.42
C ASP A 414 29.28 19.37 -7.23
N LEU A 415 28.97 19.77 -6.00
CA LEU A 415 27.64 20.29 -5.64
C LEU A 415 27.45 21.74 -6.09
N GLU A 416 28.55 22.52 -6.18
CA GLU A 416 28.49 23.94 -6.53
C GLU A 416 28.48 24.16 -8.04
N HIS A 417 29.22 23.31 -8.78
CA HIS A 417 29.35 23.38 -10.24
C HIS A 417 29.14 22.01 -10.87
N PRO A 418 27.91 21.46 -10.80
CA PRO A 418 27.65 20.13 -11.31
C PRO A 418 27.79 20.06 -12.84
N ASP A 419 28.38 19.00 -13.33
CA ASP A 419 28.32 18.68 -14.75
C ASP A 419 26.97 18.05 -15.09
N VAL A 420 26.00 18.93 -15.38
CA VAL A 420 24.63 18.53 -15.72
C VAL A 420 24.59 17.60 -16.95
N ALA A 421 25.48 17.81 -17.92
CA ALA A 421 25.54 16.97 -19.12
C ALA A 421 26.01 15.54 -18.77
N ALA A 422 26.97 15.41 -17.86
CA ALA A 422 27.40 14.10 -17.37
C ALA A 422 26.32 13.40 -16.54
N ILE A 423 25.56 14.14 -15.72
CA ILE A 423 24.42 13.59 -14.98
C ILE A 423 23.38 13.01 -15.96
N ARG A 424 22.96 13.79 -16.97
CA ARG A 424 21.99 13.36 -17.98
C ARG A 424 22.46 12.17 -18.79
N ALA A 425 23.74 12.17 -19.22
CA ALA A 425 24.32 11.05 -19.95
C ALA A 425 24.30 9.77 -19.10
N SER A 426 24.68 9.85 -17.81
CA SER A 426 24.64 8.69 -16.90
C SER A 426 23.23 8.16 -16.68
N VAL A 427 22.23 9.05 -16.63
CA VAL A 427 20.81 8.66 -16.50
C VAL A 427 20.34 8.00 -17.79
N GLY A 428 20.64 8.57 -18.97
CA GLY A 428 20.27 7.99 -20.27
C GLY A 428 20.91 6.60 -20.46
N ASP A 429 22.20 6.45 -20.18
CA ASP A 429 22.90 5.15 -20.24
C ASP A 429 22.24 4.10 -19.32
N ALA A 430 21.86 4.49 -18.09
CA ALA A 430 21.21 3.60 -17.13
C ALA A 430 19.78 3.23 -17.54
N LEU A 431 19.09 4.10 -18.29
CA LEU A 431 17.75 3.84 -18.84
C LEU A 431 17.80 3.10 -20.19
N GLY A 432 19.00 2.92 -20.78
CA GLY A 432 19.19 2.21 -22.03
C GLY A 432 18.95 3.05 -23.28
N GLU A 433 19.17 4.37 -23.20
CA GLU A 433 19.06 5.35 -24.29
C GLU A 433 20.30 5.37 -25.20
#